data_a95aa27985c7a90a36e6ba329d0a4155
#
_entry.id   a95aa27985c7a90a36e6ba329d0a4155
#
_cell.length_a   1.000
_cell.length_b   1.000
_cell.length_c   1.000
_cell.angle_alpha   90.00
_cell.angle_beta   90.00
_cell.angle_gamma   90.00
#
_symmetry.space_group_name_H-M   'P 1'
#
loop_
_entity.id
_entity.type
_entity.pdbx_description
1 polymer ?
#
loop_
_entity_poly.entity_id
_entity_poly.type
_entity_poly.pdbx_seq_one_letter_code
_entity_poly.pdbx_strand_id
1 'polypeptide(L)'
;SSKLSDPNDAATQEEEFRLELRTRDRERKLISKIDQALSRIDDGSYGYCEDTGEPIGIKRLEARPIATLSIEAQERHEKMEKTQID
;
A
#
# COMPACT_ATOMS: atom_id res chain seq x y z
N SER A 1 12.24 -1.76 -36.70
CA SER A 1 12.23 -0.35 -36.91
C SER A 1 13.45 0.32 -36.32
N SER A 2 13.74 1.53 -36.78
CA SER A 2 14.94 2.25 -36.37
C SER A 2 14.99 2.61 -34.89
N LYS A 3 13.87 2.66 -34.22
CA LYS A 3 13.80 3.00 -32.78
C LYS A 3 14.47 1.97 -31.89
N LEU A 4 14.41 0.71 -32.28
CA LEU A 4 14.97 -0.38 -31.48
C LEU A 4 16.51 -0.44 -31.56
N SER A 5 17.09 0.20 -32.55
CA SER A 5 18.54 0.23 -32.72
C SER A 5 19.20 1.45 -32.04
N ASP A 6 18.43 2.39 -31.52
CA ASP A 6 18.94 3.56 -30.80
C ASP A 6 19.15 3.19 -29.34
N PRO A 7 20.39 3.30 -28.79
CA PRO A 7 20.66 3.00 -27.40
C PRO A 7 19.81 3.82 -26.42
N ASN A 8 19.50 5.08 -26.75
CA ASN A 8 18.66 5.92 -25.90
C ASN A 8 17.22 5.43 -25.85
N ASP A 9 16.69 4.96 -26.99
CA ASP A 9 15.34 4.40 -27.05
C ASP A 9 15.27 3.08 -26.29
N ALA A 10 16.28 2.23 -26.38
CA ALA A 10 16.34 0.98 -25.63
C ALA A 10 16.39 1.24 -24.13
N ALA A 11 17.18 2.19 -23.67
CA ALA A 11 17.28 2.56 -22.26
C ALA A 11 15.93 3.10 -21.74
N THR A 12 15.24 3.91 -22.56
CA THR A 12 13.92 4.46 -22.21
C THR A 12 12.90 3.33 -22.10
N GLN A 13 12.92 2.36 -23.02
CA GLN A 13 12.01 1.23 -22.99
C GLN A 13 12.24 0.36 -21.75
N GLU A 14 13.49 0.15 -21.34
CA GLU A 14 13.79 -0.59 -20.13
C GLU A 14 13.27 0.14 -18.90
N GLU A 15 13.42 1.47 -18.85
CA GLU A 15 12.90 2.27 -17.75
C GLU A 15 11.38 2.22 -17.69
N GLU A 16 10.71 2.35 -18.83
CA GLU A 16 9.26 2.24 -18.90
C GLU A 16 8.77 0.87 -18.44
N PHE A 17 9.49 -0.19 -18.82
CA PHE A 17 9.16 -1.54 -18.39
C PHE A 17 9.30 -1.69 -16.87
N ARG A 18 10.38 -1.17 -16.29
CA ARG A 18 10.58 -1.20 -14.83
C ARG A 18 9.49 -0.43 -14.09
N LEU A 19 9.10 0.73 -14.61
CA LEU A 19 8.00 1.52 -14.03
C LEU A 19 6.68 0.77 -14.10
N GLU A 20 6.43 0.09 -15.22
CA GLU A 20 5.23 -0.72 -15.39
C GLU A 20 5.19 -1.87 -14.38
N LEU A 21 6.32 -2.55 -14.18
CA LEU A 21 6.40 -3.62 -13.19
C LEU A 21 6.14 -3.12 -11.77
N ARG A 22 6.67 -1.95 -11.42
CA ARG A 22 6.42 -1.32 -10.12
C ARG A 22 4.94 -0.98 -9.95
N THR A 23 4.30 -0.47 -10.99
CA THR A 23 2.87 -0.15 -10.97
C THR A 23 2.04 -1.40 -10.76
N ARG A 24 2.33 -2.46 -11.49
CA ARG A 24 1.63 -3.75 -11.34
C ARG A 24 1.80 -4.32 -9.94
N ASP A 25 3.01 -4.22 -9.39
CA ASP A 25 3.31 -4.71 -8.06
C ASP A 25 2.53 -3.95 -7.00
N ARG A 26 2.46 -2.62 -7.13
CA ARG A 26 1.68 -1.76 -6.25
C ARG A 26 0.19 -2.09 -6.32
N GLU A 27 -0.34 -2.28 -7.53
CA GLU A 27 -1.74 -2.64 -7.74
C GLU A 27 -2.06 -3.99 -7.11
N ARG A 28 -1.18 -4.96 -7.26
CA ARG A 28 -1.36 -6.29 -6.66
C ARG A 28 -1.41 -6.21 -5.14
N LYS A 29 -0.52 -5.42 -4.54
CA LYS A 29 -0.52 -5.20 -3.09
C LYS A 29 -1.80 -4.51 -2.63
N LEU A 30 -2.29 -3.55 -3.39
CA LEU A 30 -3.53 -2.87 -3.08
C LEU A 30 -4.72 -3.82 -3.15
N ILE A 31 -4.80 -4.66 -4.18
CA ILE A 31 -5.86 -5.66 -4.31
C ILE A 31 -5.85 -6.61 -3.11
N SER A 32 -4.66 -7.07 -2.70
CA SER A 32 -4.52 -7.92 -1.52
C SER A 32 -5.06 -7.24 -0.26
N LYS A 33 -4.76 -5.96 -0.07
CA LYS A 33 -5.26 -5.19 1.08
C LYS A 33 -6.77 -5.00 1.03
N ILE A 34 -7.33 -4.80 -0.16
CA ILE A 34 -8.78 -4.70 -0.33
C ILE A 34 -9.45 -6.04 0.01
N ASP A 35 -8.90 -7.15 -0.45
CA ASP A 35 -9.41 -8.48 -0.12
C ASP A 35 -9.38 -8.73 1.39
N GLN A 36 -8.32 -8.33 2.06
CA GLN A 36 -8.22 -8.42 3.52
C GLN A 36 -9.28 -7.56 4.21
N ALA A 37 -9.55 -6.35 3.70
CA ALA A 37 -10.59 -5.50 4.24
C ALA A 37 -11.97 -6.13 4.10
N LEU A 38 -12.26 -6.73 2.94
CA LEU A 38 -13.51 -7.45 2.71
C LEU A 38 -13.66 -8.62 3.69
N SER A 39 -12.59 -9.37 3.94
CA SER A 39 -12.60 -10.46 4.93
C SER A 39 -12.90 -9.93 6.33
N ARG A 40 -12.38 -8.76 6.69
CA ARG A 40 -12.68 -8.16 8.00
C ARG A 40 -14.11 -7.69 8.11
N ILE A 41 -14.70 -7.22 7.01
CA ILE A 41 -16.15 -6.90 7.00
C ILE A 41 -16.95 -8.16 7.30
N ASP A 42 -16.60 -9.27 6.68
CA ASP A 42 -17.30 -10.54 6.87
C ASP A 42 -17.19 -11.07 8.30
N ASP A 43 -16.03 -10.94 8.93
CA ASP A 43 -15.82 -11.45 10.29
C ASP A 43 -16.12 -10.43 11.39
N GLY A 44 -16.53 -9.22 11.03
CA GLY A 44 -16.93 -8.19 11.99
C GLY A 44 -15.77 -7.38 12.59
N SER A 45 -14.54 -7.57 12.13
CA SER A 45 -13.38 -6.84 12.66
C SER A 45 -13.03 -5.58 11.89
N TYR A 46 -13.70 -5.31 10.77
CA TYR A 46 -13.45 -4.12 9.97
C TYR A 46 -13.73 -2.85 10.78
N GLY A 47 -12.85 -1.86 10.66
CA GLY A 47 -13.01 -0.58 11.32
C GLY A 47 -12.43 -0.50 12.72
N TYR A 48 -11.85 -1.59 13.21
CA TYR A 48 -11.18 -1.64 14.51
C TYR A 48 -9.68 -1.74 14.34
N CYS A 49 -8.95 -1.02 15.17
CA CYS A 49 -7.49 -1.00 15.13
C CYS A 49 -6.92 -2.36 15.53
N GLU A 50 -6.04 -2.92 14.72
CA GLU A 50 -5.41 -4.22 15.00
C GLU A 50 -4.56 -4.21 16.26
N ASP A 51 -3.95 -3.06 16.60
CA ASP A 51 -3.09 -2.93 17.77
C ASP A 51 -3.87 -2.75 19.06
N THR A 52 -4.89 -1.91 19.05
CA THR A 52 -5.58 -1.48 20.27
C THR A 52 -6.97 -2.08 20.43
N GLY A 53 -7.57 -2.56 19.35
CA GLY A 53 -8.95 -3.02 19.35
C GLY A 53 -10.00 -1.92 19.38
N GLU A 54 -9.57 -0.66 19.40
CA GLU A 54 -10.49 0.48 19.43
C GLU A 54 -10.95 0.85 18.02
N PRO A 55 -12.10 1.56 17.89
CA PRO A 55 -12.55 2.00 16.57
C PRO A 55 -11.52 2.92 15.91
N ILE A 56 -11.32 2.69 14.60
CA ILE A 56 -10.44 3.55 13.79
C ILE A 56 -11.09 4.91 13.58
N GLY A 57 -12.42 4.94 13.41
CA GLY A 57 -13.16 6.16 13.18
C GLY A 57 -13.54 6.35 11.71
N ILE A 58 -14.72 6.92 11.49
CA ILE A 58 -15.30 7.07 10.16
C ILE A 58 -14.46 7.98 9.28
N LYS A 59 -13.97 9.10 9.82
CA LYS A 59 -13.17 10.04 9.03
C LYS A 59 -11.89 9.42 8.47
N ARG A 60 -11.22 8.62 9.29
CA ARG A 60 -10.01 7.92 8.83
C ARG A 60 -10.35 6.87 7.78
N LEU A 61 -11.43 6.13 7.99
CA LEU A 61 -11.85 5.10 7.04
C LEU A 61 -12.33 5.69 5.72
N GLU A 62 -12.97 6.87 5.74
CA GLU A 62 -13.31 7.57 4.51
C GLU A 62 -12.07 7.96 3.71
N ALA A 63 -11.02 8.42 4.40
CA ALA A 63 -9.76 8.77 3.75
C ALA A 63 -8.96 7.54 3.33
N ARG A 64 -8.99 6.48 4.14
CA ARG A 64 -8.24 5.24 3.89
C ARG A 64 -9.10 4.02 4.23
N PRO A 65 -9.95 3.57 3.30
CA PRO A 65 -10.89 2.48 3.58
C PRO A 65 -10.22 1.15 3.97
N ILE A 66 -8.97 0.94 3.58
CA ILE A 66 -8.23 -0.29 3.91
C ILE A 66 -7.39 -0.14 5.18
N ALA A 67 -7.51 0.96 5.91
CA ALA A 67 -6.73 1.18 7.13
C ALA A 67 -7.03 0.09 8.16
N THR A 68 -5.97 -0.43 8.79
CA THR A 68 -6.04 -1.43 9.86
C THR A 68 -5.60 -0.87 11.19
N LEU A 69 -5.09 0.34 11.21
CA LEU A 69 -4.57 1.01 12.40
C LEU A 69 -5.21 2.38 12.56
N SER A 70 -5.45 2.78 13.81
CA SER A 70 -5.79 4.15 14.12
C SER A 70 -4.62 5.08 13.75
N ILE A 71 -4.87 6.38 13.69
CA ILE A 71 -3.80 7.35 13.40
C ILE A 71 -2.68 7.23 14.44
N GLU A 72 -3.03 7.11 15.72
CA GLU A 72 -2.06 7.00 16.80
C GLU A 72 -1.22 5.73 16.69
N ALA A 73 -1.86 4.61 16.37
CA ALA A 73 -1.13 3.36 16.18
C ALA A 73 -0.22 3.41 14.95
N GLN A 74 -0.69 4.03 13.87
CA GLN A 74 0.12 4.21 12.66
C GLN A 74 1.37 5.05 12.97
N GLU A 75 1.21 6.14 13.69
CA GLU A 75 2.32 7.00 14.09
C GLU A 75 3.33 6.26 14.95
N ARG A 76 2.87 5.41 15.88
CA ARG A 76 3.77 4.58 16.68
C ARG A 76 4.58 3.60 15.82
N HIS A 77 3.95 2.95 14.85
CA HIS A 77 4.65 2.06 13.91
C HIS A 77 5.70 2.81 13.11
N GLU A 78 5.38 3.99 12.62
CA GLU A 78 6.33 4.81 11.86
C GLU A 78 7.53 5.22 12.71
N LYS A 79 7.31 5.58 13.98
CA LYS A 79 8.40 5.90 14.89
C LYS A 79 9.30 4.69 15.17
N MET A 80 8.70 3.53 15.37
CA MET A 80 9.46 2.30 15.58
C MET A 80 10.31 1.92 14.38
N GLU A 81 9.76 2.08 13.17
CA GLU A 81 10.51 1.84 11.94
C GLU A 81 11.73 2.75 11.84
N LYS A 82 11.58 4.02 12.19
CA LYS A 82 12.69 4.97 12.17
C LYS A 82 13.78 4.59 13.15
N THR A 83 13.43 4.07 14.33
CA THR A 83 14.43 3.70 15.33
C THR A 83 15.12 2.38 15.02
N GLN A 84 14.53 1.54 14.18
CA GLN A 84 15.11 0.25 13.81
C GLN A 84 16.07 0.32 12.64
N ILE A 85 16.16 1.45 11.97
CA ILE A 85 17.01 1.62 10.80
C ILE A 85 18.49 1.81 11.18
N ASP A 86 18.79 2.16 12.38
CA ASP A 86 20.19 2.41 12.84
C ASP A 86 21.03 1.14 12.95
#